data_af3ee1b98b197bc29d59eba3793ee3e7
#
_entry.id   af3ee1b98b197bc29d59eba3793ee3e7
#
_cell.length_a   1.000
_cell.length_b   1.000
_cell.length_c   1.000
_cell.angle_alpha   90.00
_cell.angle_beta   90.00
_cell.angle_gamma   90.00
#
_symmetry.space_group_name_H-M   'P 1'
#
loop_
_entity.id
_entity.type
_entity.pdbx_description
1 polymer ?
#
loop_
_entity_poly.entity_id
_entity_poly.type
_entity_poly.pdbx_seq_one_letter_code
_entity_poly.pdbx_strand_id
1 'polypeptide(L)'
;MTRQGLPTGQMEQETQELLDEYNELYCWEYNDMVDFIKEYGEKKFRDYYEDYYRAIDDLGEDIVNAFIEVFYIESIGNIEESYQGQMTGAEFAEQIASDCGYVRGDLPSWIEIDWKASWDNLSYDYTEINGYIFSQNF
;
A
#
# COMPACT_ATOMS: atom_id res chain seq x y z
N MET A 1 -8.88 -30.39 4.39
CA MET A 1 -8.73 -30.04 3.01
C MET A 1 -7.98 -28.74 2.83
N THR A 2 -6.99 -28.79 2.03
CA THR A 2 -6.22 -27.58 1.75
C THR A 2 -6.94 -26.70 0.76
N ARG A 3 -6.79 -25.40 0.92
CA ARG A 3 -7.34 -24.42 -0.02
C ARG A 3 -6.42 -24.17 -1.21
N GLN A 4 -5.23 -24.75 -1.17
CA GLN A 4 -4.30 -24.64 -2.28
C GLN A 4 -4.85 -25.31 -3.51
N GLY A 5 -4.65 -24.70 -4.67
CA GLY A 5 -5.20 -25.20 -5.88
C GLY A 5 -6.72 -25.19 -5.92
N LEU A 6 -7.35 -24.33 -5.15
CA LEU A 6 -8.79 -24.21 -5.03
C LEU A 6 -9.44 -24.19 -6.41
N PRO A 7 -10.20 -25.25 -6.79
CA PRO A 7 -10.94 -25.22 -8.05
C PRO A 7 -12.11 -24.27 -7.94
N THR A 8 -12.45 -23.64 -9.04
CA THR A 8 -13.57 -22.70 -9.09
C THR A 8 -14.87 -23.34 -8.55
N GLY A 9 -15.10 -24.62 -8.89
CA GLY A 9 -16.31 -25.33 -8.45
C GLY A 9 -16.39 -25.57 -6.95
N GLN A 10 -15.31 -25.34 -6.19
CA GLN A 10 -15.30 -25.51 -4.74
C GLN A 10 -15.42 -24.19 -4.00
N MET A 11 -15.51 -23.09 -4.70
CA MET A 11 -15.70 -21.78 -4.09
C MET A 11 -17.15 -21.57 -3.68
N GLU A 12 -17.36 -20.68 -2.73
CA GLU A 12 -18.69 -20.22 -2.42
C GLU A 12 -19.32 -19.56 -3.64
N GLN A 13 -20.64 -19.68 -3.76
CA GLN A 13 -21.34 -19.14 -4.92
C GLN A 13 -21.14 -17.63 -5.06
N GLU A 14 -21.16 -16.89 -3.95
CA GLU A 14 -20.93 -15.45 -3.97
C GLU A 14 -19.57 -15.09 -4.59
N THR A 15 -18.53 -15.85 -4.25
CA THR A 15 -17.19 -15.62 -4.76
C THR A 15 -17.13 -15.90 -6.25
N GLN A 16 -17.75 -16.99 -6.68
CA GLN A 16 -17.74 -17.37 -8.09
C GLN A 16 -18.50 -16.35 -8.94
N GLU A 17 -19.63 -15.88 -8.46
CA GLU A 17 -20.39 -14.83 -9.13
C GLU A 17 -19.58 -13.55 -9.25
N LEU A 18 -18.84 -13.20 -8.20
CA LEU A 18 -18.01 -12.01 -8.21
C LEU A 18 -16.83 -12.13 -9.18
N LEU A 19 -16.20 -13.31 -9.25
CA LEU A 19 -15.15 -13.58 -10.24
C LEU A 19 -15.67 -13.34 -11.65
N ASP A 20 -16.84 -13.89 -11.95
CA ASP A 20 -17.45 -13.75 -13.27
C ASP A 20 -17.80 -12.30 -13.56
N GLU A 21 -18.34 -11.59 -12.58
CA GLU A 21 -18.67 -10.17 -12.71
C GLU A 21 -17.44 -9.33 -12.98
N TYR A 22 -16.37 -9.52 -12.23
CA TYR A 22 -15.13 -8.77 -12.40
C TYR A 22 -14.47 -9.07 -13.76
N ASN A 23 -14.51 -10.31 -14.18
CA ASN A 23 -13.97 -10.65 -15.49
C ASN A 23 -14.79 -9.99 -16.61
N GLU A 24 -16.10 -10.01 -16.49
CA GLU A 24 -16.98 -9.41 -17.49
C GLU A 24 -16.87 -7.88 -17.54
N LEU A 25 -16.87 -7.23 -16.38
CA LEU A 25 -16.89 -5.76 -16.31
C LEU A 25 -15.52 -5.14 -16.51
N TYR A 26 -14.47 -5.78 -15.98
CA TYR A 26 -13.16 -5.18 -15.93
C TYR A 26 -12.09 -5.97 -16.68
N CYS A 27 -12.43 -7.12 -17.22
CA CYS A 27 -11.51 -8.03 -17.90
C CYS A 27 -10.36 -8.51 -16.99
N TRP A 28 -10.59 -8.57 -15.68
CA TRP A 28 -9.59 -9.07 -14.75
C TRP A 28 -9.44 -10.58 -14.93
N GLU A 29 -8.21 -11.04 -14.89
CA GLU A 29 -7.91 -12.45 -15.15
C GLU A 29 -8.29 -13.33 -13.98
N TYR A 30 -8.92 -14.48 -14.30
CA TYR A 30 -9.31 -15.45 -13.28
C TYR A 30 -8.11 -15.95 -12.48
N ASN A 31 -6.98 -16.20 -13.15
CA ASN A 31 -5.79 -16.71 -12.46
C ASN A 31 -5.31 -15.75 -11.37
N ASP A 32 -5.30 -14.47 -11.65
CA ASP A 32 -4.87 -13.47 -10.66
C ASP A 32 -5.82 -13.42 -9.48
N MET A 33 -7.11 -13.50 -9.74
CA MET A 33 -8.13 -13.50 -8.69
C MET A 33 -8.05 -14.76 -7.84
N VAL A 34 -7.85 -15.92 -8.48
CA VAL A 34 -7.71 -17.18 -7.76
C VAL A 34 -6.45 -17.19 -6.91
N ASP A 35 -5.35 -16.64 -7.41
CA ASP A 35 -4.11 -16.54 -6.64
C ASP A 35 -4.31 -15.69 -5.39
N PHE A 36 -5.05 -14.59 -5.49
CA PHE A 36 -5.38 -13.78 -4.33
C PHE A 36 -6.20 -14.58 -3.31
N ILE A 37 -7.18 -15.34 -3.77
CA ILE A 37 -8.00 -16.18 -2.90
C ILE A 37 -7.16 -17.23 -2.19
N LYS A 38 -6.20 -17.83 -2.90
CA LYS A 38 -5.31 -18.81 -2.29
C LYS A 38 -4.47 -18.21 -1.17
N GLU A 39 -4.07 -16.96 -1.33
CA GLU A 39 -3.23 -16.29 -0.35
C GLU A 39 -4.03 -15.74 0.83
N TYR A 40 -5.17 -15.11 0.57
CA TYR A 40 -5.91 -14.35 1.58
C TYR A 40 -7.26 -14.97 1.97
N GLY A 41 -7.81 -15.84 1.14
CA GLY A 41 -9.12 -16.45 1.38
C GLY A 41 -10.25 -15.71 0.66
N GLU A 42 -11.40 -16.40 0.58
CA GLU A 42 -12.54 -15.87 -0.19
C GLU A 42 -13.14 -14.61 0.42
N LYS A 43 -13.23 -14.56 1.75
CA LYS A 43 -13.81 -13.39 2.41
C LYS A 43 -12.99 -12.14 2.12
N LYS A 44 -11.68 -12.23 2.22
CA LYS A 44 -10.81 -11.08 1.94
C LYS A 44 -10.82 -10.71 0.46
N PHE A 45 -10.98 -11.70 -0.41
CA PHE A 45 -11.17 -11.42 -1.82
C PHE A 45 -12.43 -10.58 -2.05
N ARG A 46 -13.55 -10.99 -1.48
CA ARG A 46 -14.81 -10.25 -1.64
C ARG A 46 -14.74 -8.84 -1.05
N ASP A 47 -14.03 -8.69 0.07
CA ASP A 47 -13.98 -7.42 0.80
C ASP A 47 -12.95 -6.45 0.23
N TYR A 48 -11.82 -6.95 -0.28
CA TYR A 48 -10.66 -6.10 -0.56
C TYR A 48 -10.08 -6.18 -1.97
N TYR A 49 -10.46 -7.15 -2.79
CA TYR A 49 -9.79 -7.35 -4.08
C TYR A 49 -9.92 -6.15 -5.01
N GLU A 50 -11.07 -5.52 -5.03
CA GLU A 50 -11.30 -4.36 -5.88
C GLU A 50 -10.35 -3.21 -5.52
N ASP A 51 -10.23 -2.93 -4.23
CA ASP A 51 -9.31 -1.89 -3.75
C ASP A 51 -7.86 -2.28 -4.01
N TYR A 52 -7.53 -3.55 -3.81
CA TYR A 52 -6.19 -4.07 -4.07
C TYR A 52 -5.81 -3.90 -5.55
N TYR A 53 -6.69 -4.29 -6.44
CA TYR A 53 -6.41 -4.19 -7.88
C TYR A 53 -6.26 -2.73 -8.32
N ARG A 54 -7.12 -1.85 -7.82
CA ARG A 54 -7.02 -0.42 -8.12
C ARG A 54 -5.73 0.18 -7.61
N ALA A 55 -5.30 -0.23 -6.42
CA ALA A 55 -4.05 0.25 -5.86
C ALA A 55 -2.86 -0.19 -6.73
N ILE A 56 -2.86 -1.43 -7.20
CA ILE A 56 -1.81 -1.90 -8.10
C ILE A 56 -1.81 -1.12 -9.40
N ASP A 57 -2.98 -0.86 -9.96
CA ASP A 57 -3.11 -0.09 -11.20
C ASP A 57 -2.62 1.35 -11.03
N ASP A 58 -2.90 1.97 -9.90
CA ASP A 58 -2.55 3.38 -9.64
C ASP A 58 -1.12 3.57 -9.16
N LEU A 59 -0.63 2.70 -8.29
CA LEU A 59 0.65 2.89 -7.59
C LEU A 59 1.73 1.88 -7.97
N GLY A 60 1.33 0.72 -8.48
CA GLY A 60 2.25 -0.35 -8.83
C GLY A 60 2.36 -1.40 -7.75
N GLU A 61 2.75 -2.60 -8.18
CA GLU A 61 2.81 -3.78 -7.32
C GLU A 61 3.79 -3.61 -6.16
N ASP A 62 4.94 -2.99 -6.41
CA ASP A 62 5.99 -2.84 -5.40
C ASP A 62 5.51 -2.00 -4.21
N ILE A 63 4.81 -0.91 -4.49
CA ILE A 63 4.29 -0.02 -3.44
C ILE A 63 3.18 -0.73 -2.66
N VAL A 64 2.29 -1.42 -3.36
CA VAL A 64 1.19 -2.15 -2.73
C VAL A 64 1.70 -3.27 -1.84
N ASN A 65 2.68 -4.04 -2.30
CA ASN A 65 3.27 -5.11 -1.51
C ASN A 65 3.97 -4.58 -0.27
N ALA A 66 4.69 -3.46 -0.38
CA ALA A 66 5.34 -2.82 0.76
C ALA A 66 4.29 -2.37 1.80
N PHE A 67 3.19 -1.79 1.34
CA PHE A 67 2.11 -1.35 2.23
C PHE A 67 1.49 -2.54 2.98
N ILE A 68 1.17 -3.60 2.26
CA ILE A 68 0.53 -4.78 2.85
C ILE A 68 1.45 -5.45 3.88
N GLU A 69 2.75 -5.43 3.65
CA GLU A 69 3.72 -6.01 4.57
C GLU A 69 3.64 -5.38 5.96
N VAL A 70 3.34 -4.10 6.04
CA VAL A 70 3.29 -3.36 7.30
C VAL A 70 1.87 -3.22 7.83
N PHE A 71 0.92 -2.91 6.97
CA PHE A 71 -0.44 -2.54 7.38
C PHE A 71 -1.49 -3.60 7.07
N TYR A 72 -1.09 -4.67 6.39
CA TYR A 72 -1.94 -5.80 6.02
C TYR A 72 -3.01 -5.43 4.98
N ILE A 73 -3.61 -6.47 4.40
CA ILE A 73 -4.60 -6.29 3.32
C ILE A 73 -5.85 -5.54 3.79
N GLU A 74 -6.19 -5.66 5.06
CA GLU A 74 -7.38 -5.00 5.62
C GLU A 74 -7.33 -3.48 5.52
N SER A 75 -6.15 -2.91 5.39
CA SER A 75 -5.99 -1.45 5.29
C SER A 75 -5.84 -0.96 3.85
N ILE A 76 -5.98 -1.84 2.86
CA ILE A 76 -5.66 -1.50 1.47
C ILE A 76 -6.47 -0.31 0.93
N GLY A 77 -7.68 -0.11 1.43
CA GLY A 77 -8.51 1.03 1.03
C GLY A 77 -7.93 2.38 1.43
N ASN A 78 -6.96 2.40 2.32
CA ASN A 78 -6.34 3.65 2.82
C ASN A 78 -4.96 3.92 2.22
N ILE A 79 -4.52 3.10 1.25
CA ILE A 79 -3.15 3.20 0.75
C ILE A 79 -2.85 4.56 0.12
N GLU A 80 -3.79 5.15 -0.59
CA GLU A 80 -3.57 6.45 -1.24
C GLU A 80 -3.38 7.56 -0.23
N GLU A 81 -4.12 7.54 0.88
CA GLU A 81 -3.93 8.49 1.97
C GLU A 81 -2.60 8.28 2.68
N SER A 82 -2.17 7.04 2.79
CA SER A 82 -0.97 6.66 3.53
C SER A 82 0.31 6.94 2.76
N TYR A 83 0.32 6.68 1.45
CA TYR A 83 1.53 6.74 0.65
C TYR A 83 2.01 8.18 0.44
N GLN A 84 3.25 8.47 0.82
CA GLN A 84 3.82 9.82 0.75
C GLN A 84 4.81 10.00 -0.40
N GLY A 85 5.35 8.91 -0.93
CA GLY A 85 6.30 8.99 -2.02
C GLY A 85 7.48 8.05 -1.84
N GLN A 86 8.33 8.00 -2.86
CA GLN A 86 9.54 7.19 -2.85
C GLN A 86 10.73 8.08 -2.52
N MET A 87 11.30 7.90 -1.33
CA MET A 87 12.44 8.70 -0.88
C MET A 87 12.99 8.12 0.42
N THR A 88 14.15 8.57 0.84
CA THR A 88 14.67 8.20 2.17
C THR A 88 13.90 8.95 3.25
N GLY A 89 13.95 8.42 4.47
CA GLY A 89 13.32 9.09 5.61
C GLY A 89 13.89 10.50 5.82
N ALA A 90 15.21 10.67 5.67
CA ALA A 90 15.84 11.96 5.80
C ALA A 90 15.33 12.96 4.75
N GLU A 91 15.18 12.52 3.50
CA GLU A 91 14.61 13.35 2.44
C GLU A 91 13.17 13.74 2.75
N PHE A 92 12.40 12.80 3.29
CA PHE A 92 11.03 13.07 3.67
C PHE A 92 10.95 14.12 4.78
N ALA A 93 11.83 14.00 5.79
CA ALA A 93 11.88 14.97 6.89
C ALA A 93 12.19 16.37 6.37
N GLU A 94 13.12 16.48 5.44
CA GLU A 94 13.46 17.74 4.81
C GLU A 94 12.28 18.31 4.04
N GLN A 95 11.59 17.48 3.28
CA GLN A 95 10.43 17.90 2.50
C GLN A 95 9.31 18.42 3.39
N ILE A 96 9.00 17.70 4.47
CA ILE A 96 7.96 18.11 5.41
C ILE A 96 8.31 19.47 6.04
N ALA A 97 9.55 19.63 6.47
CA ALA A 97 9.97 20.86 7.11
C ALA A 97 9.88 22.05 6.15
N SER A 98 10.27 21.86 4.89
CA SER A 98 10.18 22.88 3.86
C SER A 98 8.73 23.22 3.52
N ASP A 99 7.90 22.21 3.32
CA ASP A 99 6.49 22.40 2.93
C ASP A 99 5.68 23.09 4.04
N CYS A 100 6.03 22.83 5.29
CA CYS A 100 5.36 23.45 6.43
C CYS A 100 5.96 24.79 6.84
N GLY A 101 7.02 25.23 6.17
CA GLY A 101 7.66 26.50 6.46
C GLY A 101 8.49 26.52 7.75
N TYR A 102 8.88 25.35 8.24
CA TYR A 102 9.68 25.25 9.48
C TYR A 102 11.16 25.59 9.25
N VAL A 103 11.63 25.51 8.01
CA VAL A 103 13.01 25.81 7.65
C VAL A 103 12.99 27.00 6.72
N ARG A 104 13.77 28.03 7.07
CA ARG A 104 13.88 29.23 6.27
C ARG A 104 14.88 29.03 5.13
N GLY A 105 14.53 29.49 3.93
CA GLY A 105 15.40 29.36 2.78
C GLY A 105 16.65 30.21 2.84
N ASP A 106 16.76 31.14 3.81
CA ASP A 106 17.88 32.03 3.97
C ASP A 106 18.88 31.61 5.04
N LEU A 107 18.85 30.34 5.43
CA LEU A 107 19.83 29.81 6.38
C LEU A 107 21.23 29.91 5.80
N PRO A 108 22.22 30.34 6.60
CA PRO A 108 23.63 30.33 6.15
C PRO A 108 24.05 28.90 5.79
N SER A 109 24.93 28.83 4.76
CA SER A 109 25.37 27.53 4.25
C SER A 109 26.16 26.69 5.25
N TRP A 110 26.68 27.31 6.32
CA TRP A 110 27.46 26.62 7.34
C TRP A 110 26.56 26.00 8.44
N ILE A 111 25.24 26.28 8.39
CA ILE A 111 24.29 25.64 9.30
C ILE A 111 23.77 24.37 8.63
N GLU A 112 23.93 23.27 9.32
CA GLU A 112 23.46 21.97 8.84
C GLU A 112 22.36 21.47 9.74
N ILE A 113 21.38 20.79 9.13
CA ILE A 113 20.26 20.17 9.86
C ILE A 113 20.45 18.68 9.77
N ASP A 114 20.33 17.99 10.91
CA ASP A 114 20.41 16.55 10.96
C ASP A 114 19.04 15.95 10.56
N TRP A 115 18.84 15.77 9.26
CA TRP A 115 17.59 15.26 8.73
C TRP A 115 17.33 13.81 9.12
N LYS A 116 18.39 13.06 9.38
CA LYS A 116 18.22 11.68 9.86
C LYS A 116 17.65 11.67 11.27
N ALA A 117 18.12 12.53 12.15
CA ALA A 117 17.57 12.65 13.49
C ALA A 117 16.13 13.15 13.44
N SER A 118 15.83 14.06 12.54
CA SER A 118 14.45 14.54 12.33
C SER A 118 13.56 13.39 11.87
N TRP A 119 14.04 12.55 10.96
CA TRP A 119 13.30 11.36 10.53
C TRP A 119 13.05 10.40 11.70
N ASP A 120 14.04 10.20 12.56
CA ASP A 120 13.86 9.31 13.71
C ASP A 120 12.65 9.76 14.57
N ASN A 121 12.44 11.05 14.69
CA ASN A 121 11.28 11.59 15.40
C ASN A 121 9.98 11.40 14.60
N LEU A 122 10.02 11.63 13.27
CA LEU A 122 8.85 11.45 12.41
C LEU A 122 8.45 9.98 12.29
N SER A 123 9.38 9.05 12.48
CA SER A 123 9.12 7.63 12.30
C SER A 123 8.13 7.05 13.31
N TYR A 124 7.75 7.81 14.31
CA TYR A 124 6.63 7.44 15.19
C TYR A 124 5.29 7.48 14.43
N ASP A 125 5.17 8.33 13.41
CA ASP A 125 3.93 8.50 12.64
C ASP A 125 4.04 8.04 11.19
N TYR A 126 5.25 7.72 10.74
CA TYR A 126 5.51 7.32 9.35
C TYR A 126 6.42 6.10 9.33
N THR A 127 6.35 5.35 8.25
CA THR A 127 7.17 4.15 8.05
C THR A 127 7.84 4.20 6.69
N GLU A 128 9.12 3.83 6.63
CA GLU A 128 9.83 3.66 5.38
C GLU A 128 10.01 2.16 5.11
N ILE A 129 9.52 1.69 3.96
CA ILE A 129 9.67 0.29 3.53
C ILE A 129 10.18 0.30 2.09
N ASN A 130 11.34 -0.28 1.86
CA ASN A 130 11.93 -0.41 0.52
C ASN A 130 12.03 0.94 -0.22
N GLY A 131 12.23 2.03 0.51
CA GLY A 131 12.31 3.35 -0.07
C GLY A 131 10.96 4.06 -0.25
N TYR A 132 9.89 3.45 0.19
CA TYR A 132 8.54 4.05 0.13
C TYR A 132 8.12 4.53 1.51
N ILE A 133 7.59 5.75 1.58
CA ILE A 133 7.15 6.35 2.84
C ILE A 133 5.63 6.24 2.95
N PHE A 134 5.17 5.75 4.10
CA PHE A 134 3.75 5.63 4.40
C PHE A 134 3.41 6.31 5.72
N SER A 135 2.27 7.02 5.75
CA SER A 135 1.71 7.52 7.00
C SER A 135 1.07 6.37 7.77
N GLN A 136 1.25 6.35 9.08
CA GLN A 136 0.60 5.37 9.95
C GLN A 136 -0.78 5.87 10.41
N ASN A 137 -1.11 7.10 10.07
CA ASN A 137 -2.38 7.74 10.46
C ASN A 137 -3.28 7.87 9.24
N PHE A 138 -4.30 7.04 9.19
CA PHE A 138 -5.27 7.11 8.09
C PHE A 138 -6.62 6.57 8.52
#